data_b125e77f9ab0db6ecfef9c8340487d42
#
_entry.id   b125e77f9ab0db6ecfef9c8340487d42
#
_cell.length_a   1.000
_cell.length_b   1.000
_cell.length_c   1.000
_cell.angle_alpha   90.00
_cell.angle_beta   90.00
_cell.angle_gamma   90.00
#
_symmetry.space_group_name_H-M   'P 1'
#
loop_
_entity.id
_entity.type
_entity.pdbx_description
1 polymer ?
#
loop_
_entity_poly.entity_id
_entity_poly.type
_entity_poly.pdbx_seq_one_letter_code
_entity_poly.pdbx_strand_id
1 'polypeptide(L)'
;MFNRKQTAVPDPTSYIVPYTPDVEMLCKEDELWLRWRETAVSVHIYISTNPEQINTFHKTVTETTETIISDLDPKRRHYFRLQFEGGVWNGRTFVVAERVLPIGVINFRDVGGYKTKDGRITKWGKLYRSGALLDLGEADLAYLQQLGITAVCDLRSAEESDKHPDQLPENIIYQKLPVLDLARWTKWRGLFAVLFDREKLHEFMIEGYTKVMIDDNPQVVRHIFERAATADSLPLLVHCTAGKDRSGSLIALLLHSLGVPKETILADYTLSNHYFAQFKTLIEPDIAGLRRVGIYADDLHALLIVRRRLIEAMFAHIDAQFGSFAKYLKTHVGVDDTILERVRKNLLEDYDA
;
A
#
# COMPACT_ATOMS: atom_id res chain seq x y z
N MET A 1 2.68 -16.78 -39.60
CA MET A 1 3.78 -16.22 -38.77
C MET A 1 3.51 -14.73 -38.63
N PHE A 2 2.95 -14.33 -37.52
CA PHE A 2 2.76 -12.90 -37.20
C PHE A 2 4.09 -12.32 -36.75
N ASN A 3 4.63 -11.41 -37.55
CA ASN A 3 5.85 -10.68 -37.23
C ASN A 3 5.54 -9.68 -36.11
N ARG A 4 5.53 -10.14 -34.85
CA ARG A 4 5.41 -9.23 -33.68
C ARG A 4 6.71 -8.43 -33.62
N LYS A 5 6.68 -7.15 -33.99
CA LYS A 5 7.70 -6.21 -33.54
C LYS A 5 7.67 -6.25 -32.00
N GLN A 6 8.69 -6.84 -31.39
CA GLN A 6 8.93 -6.70 -29.97
C GLN A 6 9.14 -5.21 -29.67
N THR A 7 8.07 -4.50 -29.33
CA THR A 7 8.22 -3.18 -28.72
C THR A 7 8.86 -3.42 -27.37
N ALA A 8 10.00 -2.79 -27.12
CA ALA A 8 10.67 -2.88 -25.83
C ALA A 8 9.66 -2.63 -24.71
N VAL A 9 9.64 -3.52 -23.72
CA VAL A 9 8.80 -3.36 -22.53
C VAL A 9 9.34 -2.14 -21.78
N PRO A 10 8.55 -1.09 -21.57
CA PRO A 10 9.02 0.06 -20.79
C PRO A 10 9.40 -0.37 -19.38
N ASP A 11 10.43 0.24 -18.80
CA ASP A 11 10.80 0.01 -17.42
C ASP A 11 9.59 0.28 -16.50
N PRO A 12 9.13 -0.72 -15.73
CA PRO A 12 7.98 -0.57 -14.83
C PRO A 12 8.16 0.56 -13.82
N THR A 13 9.38 0.83 -13.39
CA THR A 13 9.68 1.90 -12.42
C THR A 13 9.43 3.30 -12.98
N SER A 14 9.48 3.46 -14.32
CA SER A 14 9.15 4.74 -14.98
C SER A 14 7.70 5.19 -14.78
N TYR A 15 6.81 4.30 -14.32
CA TYR A 15 5.42 4.62 -13.99
C TYR A 15 5.21 4.99 -12.53
N ILE A 16 6.26 4.95 -11.69
CA ILE A 16 6.17 5.34 -10.29
C ILE A 16 6.02 6.85 -10.21
N VAL A 17 4.96 7.29 -9.53
CA VAL A 17 4.77 8.70 -9.20
C VAL A 17 5.73 9.06 -8.08
N PRO A 18 6.59 10.06 -8.25
CA PRO A 18 7.56 10.43 -7.23
C PRO A 18 6.84 10.99 -5.98
N TYR A 19 7.37 10.63 -4.81
CA TYR A 19 6.96 11.18 -3.53
C TYR A 19 8.20 11.58 -2.74
N THR A 20 8.25 12.83 -2.28
CA THR A 20 9.36 13.35 -1.48
C THR A 20 8.81 13.78 -0.12
N PRO A 21 8.97 12.97 0.92
CA PRO A 21 8.58 13.34 2.29
C PRO A 21 9.52 14.41 2.85
N ASP A 22 9.10 15.07 3.94
CA ASP A 22 9.98 16.00 4.66
C ASP A 22 11.11 15.27 5.37
N VAL A 23 10.81 14.11 5.93
CA VAL A 23 11.76 13.19 6.56
C VAL A 23 11.54 11.80 5.99
N GLU A 24 12.62 11.12 5.65
CA GLU A 24 12.57 9.75 5.11
C GLU A 24 13.60 8.84 5.76
N MET A 25 13.29 7.55 5.74
CA MET A 25 14.19 6.47 6.12
C MET A 25 14.49 5.64 4.88
N LEU A 26 15.76 5.43 4.63
CA LEU A 26 16.26 4.70 3.46
C LEU A 26 17.19 3.59 3.91
N CYS A 27 17.09 2.40 3.32
CA CYS A 27 18.08 1.35 3.43
C CYS A 27 18.94 1.38 2.16
N LYS A 28 20.26 1.58 2.31
CA LYS A 28 21.24 1.60 1.23
C LYS A 28 22.44 0.76 1.63
N GLU A 29 22.80 -0.21 0.80
CA GLU A 29 24.00 -1.04 1.01
C GLU A 29 24.09 -1.60 2.44
N ASP A 30 22.95 -2.08 2.99
CA ASP A 30 22.77 -2.58 4.36
C ASP A 30 22.92 -1.52 5.47
N GLU A 31 23.04 -0.24 5.11
CA GLU A 31 23.04 0.87 6.04
C GLU A 31 21.68 1.55 6.10
N LEU A 32 21.24 1.92 7.31
CA LEU A 32 20.02 2.65 7.54
C LEU A 32 20.32 4.14 7.60
N TRP A 33 19.70 4.88 6.67
CA TRP A 33 19.86 6.32 6.57
C TRP A 33 18.57 7.02 7.00
N LEU A 34 18.70 8.06 7.84
CA LEU A 34 17.67 9.06 8.04
C LEU A 34 18.07 10.32 7.25
N ARG A 35 17.14 10.86 6.48
CA ARG A 35 17.33 12.06 5.67
C ARG A 35 16.15 13.02 5.88
N TRP A 36 16.43 14.30 5.83
CA TRP A 36 15.45 15.38 5.93
C TRP A 36 15.78 16.55 5.01
N ARG A 37 14.80 17.42 4.74
CA ARG A 37 14.91 18.45 3.70
C ARG A 37 15.56 19.73 4.15
N GLU A 38 15.44 20.10 5.42
CA GLU A 38 15.86 21.40 5.93
C GLU A 38 17.04 21.26 6.89
N THR A 39 18.04 22.11 6.74
CA THR A 39 19.17 22.16 7.70
C THR A 39 18.70 22.76 9.03
N ALA A 40 19.12 22.15 10.14
CA ALA A 40 18.90 22.64 11.50
C ALA A 40 20.24 22.81 12.24
N VAL A 41 20.24 23.55 13.34
CA VAL A 41 21.42 23.67 14.21
C VAL A 41 21.71 22.31 14.83
N SER A 42 20.66 21.67 15.38
CA SER A 42 20.74 20.28 15.85
C SER A 42 19.46 19.50 15.56
N VAL A 43 19.62 18.19 15.43
CA VAL A 43 18.50 17.23 15.34
C VAL A 43 18.72 16.14 16.37
N HIS A 44 17.81 16.07 17.36
CA HIS A 44 17.81 15.03 18.38
C HIS A 44 17.00 13.84 17.89
N ILE A 45 17.62 12.69 17.85
CA ILE A 45 17.03 11.46 17.33
C ILE A 45 16.72 10.52 18.48
N TYR A 46 15.45 10.12 18.57
CA TYR A 46 14.95 9.12 19.51
C TYR A 46 14.50 7.88 18.74
N ILE A 47 14.58 6.73 19.38
CA ILE A 47 14.26 5.43 18.81
C ILE A 47 13.33 4.62 19.70
N SER A 48 12.50 3.78 19.08
CA SER A 48 11.70 2.76 19.76
C SER A 48 11.29 1.66 18.78
N THR A 49 10.90 0.50 19.30
CA THR A 49 10.17 -0.53 18.55
C THR A 49 8.65 -0.38 18.68
N ASN A 50 8.18 0.56 19.51
CA ASN A 50 6.77 0.90 19.67
C ASN A 50 6.49 2.28 19.04
N PRO A 51 5.64 2.39 18.01
CA PRO A 51 5.35 3.67 17.34
C PRO A 51 4.65 4.69 18.24
N GLU A 52 4.00 4.27 19.31
CA GLU A 52 3.28 5.16 20.25
C GLU A 52 4.19 5.75 21.34
N GLN A 53 5.41 5.20 21.51
CA GLN A 53 6.33 5.59 22.60
C GLN A 53 7.77 5.64 22.08
N ILE A 54 8.11 6.68 21.32
CA ILE A 54 9.46 6.85 20.74
C ILE A 54 10.26 7.79 21.63
N ASN A 55 10.73 7.29 22.79
CA ASN A 55 11.32 8.12 23.85
C ASN A 55 12.77 7.80 24.18
N THR A 56 13.35 6.72 23.67
CA THR A 56 14.75 6.38 23.93
C THR A 56 15.66 7.28 23.10
N PHE A 57 16.41 8.15 23.76
CA PHE A 57 17.40 9.00 23.07
C PHE A 57 18.47 8.12 22.42
N HIS A 58 18.78 8.38 21.15
CA HIS A 58 19.80 7.67 20.40
C HIS A 58 21.03 8.54 20.16
N LYS A 59 20.87 9.68 19.49
CA LYS A 59 21.96 10.63 19.24
C LYS A 59 21.46 12.03 18.86
N THR A 60 22.38 12.98 18.88
CA THR A 60 22.20 14.30 18.27
C THR A 60 23.16 14.46 17.10
N VAL A 61 22.67 15.04 16.01
CA VAL A 61 23.50 15.48 14.87
C VAL A 61 23.33 16.96 14.63
N THR A 62 24.35 17.60 14.07
CA THR A 62 24.37 19.06 13.88
C THR A 62 24.74 19.41 12.44
N GLU A 63 24.16 20.48 11.92
CA GLU A 63 24.49 21.09 10.62
C GLU A 63 24.49 20.12 9.44
N THR A 64 23.58 19.11 9.47
CA THR A 64 23.44 18.09 8.41
C THR A 64 21.97 17.90 8.04
N THR A 65 21.72 17.28 6.89
CA THR A 65 20.40 16.87 6.41
C THR A 65 20.25 15.36 6.32
N GLU A 66 21.24 14.59 6.78
CA GLU A 66 21.19 13.14 6.81
C GLU A 66 22.12 12.56 7.87
N THR A 67 21.83 11.33 8.27
CA THR A 67 22.71 10.58 9.18
C THR A 67 22.50 9.07 9.00
N ILE A 68 23.57 8.30 9.22
CA ILE A 68 23.51 6.84 9.28
C ILE A 68 23.10 6.45 10.70
N ILE A 69 22.24 5.46 10.81
CA ILE A 69 21.90 4.80 12.06
C ILE A 69 22.55 3.41 12.05
N SER A 70 23.44 3.20 13.00
CA SER A 70 24.09 1.92 13.26
C SER A 70 23.54 1.24 14.52
N ASP A 71 23.99 0.04 14.78
CA ASP A 71 23.75 -0.72 16.03
C ASP A 71 22.28 -1.07 16.28
N LEU A 72 21.48 -1.23 15.21
CA LEU A 72 20.10 -1.67 15.30
C LEU A 72 20.01 -3.20 15.14
N ASP A 73 19.04 -3.79 15.83
CA ASP A 73 18.65 -5.17 15.56
C ASP A 73 17.89 -5.24 14.22
N PRO A 74 18.46 -5.84 13.15
CA PRO A 74 17.81 -5.89 11.84
C PRO A 74 16.56 -6.79 11.82
N LYS A 75 16.36 -7.60 12.87
CA LYS A 75 15.17 -8.44 13.04
C LYS A 75 13.99 -7.70 13.67
N ARG A 76 14.17 -6.43 14.02
CA ARG A 76 13.15 -5.59 14.66
C ARG A 76 12.83 -4.40 13.81
N ARG A 77 11.55 -4.04 13.79
CA ARG A 77 11.13 -2.78 13.22
C ARG A 77 11.43 -1.64 14.18
N HIS A 78 12.01 -0.56 13.66
CA HIS A 78 12.34 0.64 14.42
C HIS A 78 11.54 1.84 13.91
N TYR A 79 11.16 2.68 14.85
CA TYR A 79 10.52 3.97 14.63
C TYR A 79 11.44 5.05 15.19
N PHE A 80 11.57 6.16 14.46
CA PHE A 80 12.42 7.28 14.86
C PHE A 80 11.58 8.53 15.02
N ARG A 81 11.87 9.28 16.08
CA ARG A 81 11.37 10.61 16.30
C ARG A 81 12.53 11.58 16.21
N LEU A 82 12.44 12.54 15.30
CA LEU A 82 13.42 13.57 15.04
C LEU A 82 12.89 14.90 15.57
N GLN A 83 13.58 15.50 16.52
CA GLN A 83 13.25 16.81 17.08
C GLN A 83 14.28 17.82 16.63
N PHE A 84 13.82 18.89 15.99
CA PHE A 84 14.65 19.90 15.34
C PHE A 84 14.83 21.12 16.21
N GLU A 85 16.08 21.61 16.32
CA GLU A 85 16.43 22.87 16.97
C GLU A 85 17.14 23.79 15.98
N GLY A 86 16.69 25.06 15.93
CA GLY A 86 17.18 26.05 14.98
C GLY A 86 16.73 25.82 13.54
N GLY A 87 16.99 26.79 12.67
CA GLY A 87 16.60 26.75 11.26
C GLY A 87 15.08 26.88 11.04
N VAL A 88 14.62 26.49 9.85
CA VAL A 88 13.21 26.60 9.40
C VAL A 88 12.27 25.71 10.24
N TRP A 89 12.78 24.58 10.72
CA TRP A 89 12.01 23.58 11.48
C TRP A 89 12.25 23.65 13.00
N ASN A 90 12.69 24.79 13.52
CA ASN A 90 12.92 24.96 14.95
C ASN A 90 11.67 24.58 15.77
N GLY A 91 11.85 23.67 16.73
CA GLY A 91 10.79 23.16 17.60
C GLY A 91 9.88 22.10 16.99
N ARG A 92 10.05 21.77 15.69
CA ARG A 92 9.24 20.75 15.01
C ARG A 92 9.73 19.34 15.34
N THR A 93 8.79 18.42 15.32
CA THR A 93 9.04 16.99 15.56
C THR A 93 8.45 16.16 14.42
N PHE A 94 9.21 15.15 13.98
CA PHE A 94 8.77 14.23 12.91
C PHE A 94 8.96 12.78 13.34
N VAL A 95 7.98 11.94 13.00
CA VAL A 95 8.11 10.48 13.15
C VAL A 95 8.32 9.85 11.80
N VAL A 96 9.29 8.95 11.71
CA VAL A 96 9.62 8.22 10.49
C VAL A 96 9.92 6.76 10.80
N ALA A 97 9.57 5.88 9.88
CA ALA A 97 9.88 4.46 9.92
C ALA A 97 10.08 3.91 8.51
N GLU A 98 10.58 2.69 8.41
CA GLU A 98 10.68 1.99 7.15
C GLU A 98 9.28 1.73 6.56
N ARG A 99 9.10 2.12 5.28
CA ARG A 99 7.83 1.93 4.59
C ARG A 99 7.69 0.53 4.01
N VAL A 100 8.69 0.08 3.26
CA VAL A 100 8.76 -1.26 2.69
C VAL A 100 9.41 -2.17 3.71
N LEU A 101 8.70 -3.19 4.17
CA LEU A 101 9.18 -4.01 5.27
C LEU A 101 10.01 -5.20 4.77
N PRO A 102 11.10 -5.58 5.49
CA PRO A 102 12.00 -6.65 5.11
C PRO A 102 11.41 -8.04 5.45
N ILE A 103 10.32 -8.39 4.78
CA ILE A 103 9.58 -9.64 4.95
C ILE A 103 9.38 -10.31 3.59
N GLY A 104 9.38 -11.64 3.55
CA GLY A 104 9.21 -12.44 2.34
C GLY A 104 7.87 -12.29 1.60
N VAL A 105 6.97 -11.43 2.10
CA VAL A 105 5.67 -11.14 1.48
C VAL A 105 5.80 -10.08 0.40
N ILE A 106 5.37 -10.42 -0.80
CA ILE A 106 5.41 -9.49 -1.93
C ILE A 106 4.60 -8.20 -1.63
N ASN A 107 5.18 -7.04 -1.96
CA ASN A 107 4.52 -5.75 -1.90
C ASN A 107 4.03 -5.35 -0.48
N PHE A 108 4.69 -5.87 0.57
CA PHE A 108 4.32 -5.58 1.96
C PHE A 108 4.86 -4.22 2.39
N ARG A 109 3.98 -3.34 2.83
CA ARG A 109 4.36 -2.01 3.30
C ARG A 109 3.39 -1.39 4.30
N ASP A 110 3.92 -0.47 5.09
CA ASP A 110 3.17 0.44 5.95
C ASP A 110 2.61 1.62 5.15
N VAL A 111 1.39 2.01 5.46
CA VAL A 111 0.67 3.13 4.85
C VAL A 111 0.74 4.40 5.73
N GLY A 112 1.56 4.38 6.78
CA GLY A 112 1.85 5.53 7.63
C GLY A 112 2.75 6.59 6.97
N GLY A 113 2.88 7.75 7.63
CA GLY A 113 3.80 8.80 7.22
C GLY A 113 3.35 9.64 6.02
N TYR A 114 2.09 9.61 5.62
CA TYR A 114 1.56 10.46 4.55
C TYR A 114 0.88 11.70 5.12
N LYS A 115 1.34 12.87 4.67
CA LYS A 115 0.73 14.16 5.02
C LYS A 115 -0.68 14.29 4.47
N THR A 116 -1.57 14.87 5.27
CA THR A 116 -2.91 15.25 4.88
C THR A 116 -2.99 16.74 4.52
N LYS A 117 -4.06 17.16 3.86
CA LYS A 117 -4.27 18.56 3.47
C LYS A 117 -4.50 19.49 4.68
N ASP A 118 -4.96 18.96 5.80
CA ASP A 118 -5.19 19.70 7.05
C ASP A 118 -3.98 19.73 7.97
N GLY A 119 -2.82 19.25 7.52
CA GLY A 119 -1.55 19.34 8.25
C GLY A 119 -1.29 18.19 9.23
N ARG A 120 -2.11 17.13 9.24
CA ARG A 120 -1.86 15.90 9.98
C ARG A 120 -1.05 14.90 9.16
N ILE A 121 -0.76 13.76 9.77
CA ILE A 121 -0.03 12.66 9.11
C ILE A 121 -0.73 11.32 9.41
N THR A 122 -0.66 10.37 8.49
CA THR A 122 -1.12 9.01 8.77
C THR A 122 -0.15 8.32 9.74
N LYS A 123 -0.68 7.73 10.80
CA LYS A 123 0.10 7.04 11.83
C LYS A 123 0.87 5.86 11.27
N TRP A 124 2.14 5.78 11.63
CA TRP A 124 2.95 4.60 11.37
C TRP A 124 2.49 3.40 12.21
N GLY A 125 2.63 2.19 11.65
CA GLY A 125 2.34 0.96 12.39
C GLY A 125 0.85 0.69 12.61
N LYS A 126 -0.07 1.36 11.90
CA LYS A 126 -1.52 1.17 12.07
C LYS A 126 -2.22 0.56 10.88
N LEU A 127 -1.72 0.80 9.68
CA LEU A 127 -2.32 0.31 8.43
C LEU A 127 -1.25 -0.24 7.50
N TYR A 128 -1.44 -1.48 7.10
CA TYR A 128 -0.54 -2.19 6.19
C TYR A 128 -1.27 -2.67 4.94
N ARG A 129 -0.51 -2.88 3.87
CA ARG A 129 -0.98 -3.57 2.66
C ARG A 129 0.07 -4.53 2.15
N SER A 130 -0.39 -5.64 1.52
CA SER A 130 0.53 -6.64 0.97
C SER A 130 -0.11 -7.49 -0.13
N GLY A 131 0.68 -8.36 -0.74
CA GLY A 131 0.22 -9.57 -1.40
C GLY A 131 -0.19 -10.65 -0.39
N ALA A 132 -0.51 -11.84 -0.88
CA ALA A 132 -0.90 -12.98 -0.07
C ALA A 132 0.24 -13.43 0.85
N LEU A 133 -0.11 -13.91 2.03
CA LEU A 133 0.82 -14.29 3.10
C LEU A 133 1.20 -15.78 2.95
N LEU A 134 1.91 -16.07 1.87
CA LEU A 134 2.25 -17.43 1.45
C LEU A 134 3.73 -17.75 1.71
N ASP A 135 4.03 -19.02 1.96
CA ASP A 135 5.40 -19.57 2.05
C ASP A 135 6.30 -18.82 3.05
N LEU A 136 5.72 -18.40 4.18
CA LEU A 136 6.44 -17.65 5.21
C LEU A 136 7.35 -18.55 6.02
N GLY A 137 8.62 -18.16 6.16
CA GLY A 137 9.56 -18.77 7.07
C GLY A 137 9.32 -18.37 8.53
N GLU A 138 10.01 -19.03 9.46
CA GLU A 138 9.92 -18.70 10.90
C GLU A 138 10.28 -17.22 11.18
N ALA A 139 11.26 -16.67 10.46
CA ALA A 139 11.66 -15.27 10.61
C ALA A 139 10.55 -14.30 10.18
N ASP A 140 9.85 -14.61 9.08
CA ASP A 140 8.72 -13.79 8.58
C ASP A 140 7.55 -13.82 9.56
N LEU A 141 7.21 -15.01 10.09
CA LEU A 141 6.16 -15.17 11.09
C LEU A 141 6.48 -14.41 12.38
N ALA A 142 7.73 -14.50 12.85
CA ALA A 142 8.19 -13.75 14.01
C ALA A 142 8.13 -12.24 13.77
N TYR A 143 8.46 -11.77 12.55
CA TYR A 143 8.37 -10.37 12.19
C TYR A 143 6.91 -9.89 12.14
N LEU A 144 5.98 -10.67 11.57
CA LEU A 144 4.54 -10.37 11.57
C LEU A 144 3.99 -10.26 13.00
N GLN A 145 4.42 -11.14 13.91
CA GLN A 145 4.05 -11.04 15.32
C GLN A 145 4.54 -9.74 15.97
N GLN A 146 5.76 -9.30 15.66
CA GLN A 146 6.30 -8.04 16.16
C GLN A 146 5.54 -6.80 15.64
N LEU A 147 5.00 -6.86 14.42
CA LEU A 147 4.16 -5.78 13.89
C LEU A 147 2.86 -5.63 14.67
N GLY A 148 2.48 -6.63 15.48
CA GLY A 148 1.30 -6.61 16.32
C GLY A 148 -0.01 -6.55 15.54
N ILE A 149 -0.03 -7.05 14.29
CA ILE A 149 -1.23 -7.03 13.44
C ILE A 149 -2.35 -7.77 14.14
N THR A 150 -3.48 -7.09 14.36
CA THR A 150 -4.64 -7.64 15.06
C THR A 150 -5.75 -8.07 14.10
N ALA A 151 -5.85 -7.45 12.93
CA ALA A 151 -6.86 -7.80 11.93
C ALA A 151 -6.26 -7.89 10.53
N VAL A 152 -6.74 -8.86 9.77
CA VAL A 152 -6.39 -9.09 8.36
C VAL A 152 -7.67 -9.18 7.53
N CYS A 153 -7.73 -8.36 6.49
CA CYS A 153 -8.79 -8.38 5.48
C CYS A 153 -8.24 -8.96 4.18
N ASP A 154 -8.65 -10.18 3.86
CA ASP A 154 -8.30 -10.89 2.64
C ASP A 154 -9.35 -10.63 1.55
N LEU A 155 -8.93 -9.95 0.47
CA LEU A 155 -9.76 -9.57 -0.66
C LEU A 155 -9.78 -10.60 -1.79
N ARG A 156 -9.12 -11.73 -1.61
CA ARG A 156 -9.06 -12.80 -2.59
C ARG A 156 -10.40 -13.51 -2.70
N SER A 157 -10.66 -14.07 -3.87
CA SER A 157 -11.80 -14.98 -4.05
C SER A 157 -11.65 -16.23 -3.18
N ALA A 158 -12.74 -16.93 -2.95
CA ALA A 158 -12.71 -18.22 -2.25
C ALA A 158 -11.76 -19.22 -2.95
N GLU A 159 -11.81 -19.26 -4.30
CA GLU A 159 -10.92 -20.13 -5.10
C GLU A 159 -9.44 -19.80 -4.89
N GLU A 160 -9.06 -18.48 -4.85
CA GLU A 160 -7.70 -18.05 -4.60
C GLU A 160 -7.23 -18.39 -3.18
N SER A 161 -8.06 -18.10 -2.16
CA SER A 161 -7.71 -18.28 -0.76
C SER A 161 -7.75 -19.75 -0.31
N ASP A 162 -8.59 -20.58 -0.93
CA ASP A 162 -8.66 -22.02 -0.60
C ASP A 162 -7.51 -22.80 -1.27
N LYS A 163 -7.11 -22.36 -2.48
CA LYS A 163 -5.94 -22.95 -3.18
C LYS A 163 -4.63 -22.59 -2.49
N HIS A 164 -4.52 -21.38 -1.96
CA HIS A 164 -3.33 -20.84 -1.33
C HIS A 164 -3.71 -20.13 -0.01
N PRO A 165 -3.94 -20.88 1.08
CA PRO A 165 -4.31 -20.30 2.37
C PRO A 165 -3.17 -19.45 2.95
N ASP A 166 -3.53 -18.35 3.60
CA ASP A 166 -2.54 -17.52 4.29
C ASP A 166 -1.97 -18.22 5.52
N GLN A 167 -0.70 -17.96 5.79
CA GLN A 167 -0.03 -18.34 7.01
C GLN A 167 -0.04 -17.16 7.98
N LEU A 168 -0.80 -17.27 9.05
CA LEU A 168 -1.01 -16.20 10.02
C LEU A 168 -0.63 -16.64 11.43
N PRO A 169 -0.09 -15.73 12.25
CA PRO A 169 0.01 -15.94 13.68
C PRO A 169 -1.36 -16.23 14.32
N GLU A 170 -1.35 -16.92 15.45
CA GLU A 170 -2.56 -17.14 16.25
C GLU A 170 -3.16 -15.80 16.75
N ASN A 171 -4.48 -15.78 17.00
CA ASN A 171 -5.24 -14.66 17.57
C ASN A 171 -5.43 -13.44 16.65
N ILE A 172 -5.25 -13.59 15.34
CA ILE A 172 -5.59 -12.55 14.36
C ILE A 172 -7.06 -12.65 13.96
N ILE A 173 -7.75 -11.52 13.94
CA ILE A 173 -9.11 -11.40 13.39
C ILE A 173 -8.99 -11.51 11.86
N TYR A 174 -9.16 -12.70 11.32
CA TYR A 174 -9.07 -12.93 9.88
C TYR A 174 -10.45 -12.87 9.22
N GLN A 175 -10.57 -12.04 8.17
CA GLN A 175 -11.80 -11.85 7.42
C GLN A 175 -11.59 -12.01 5.92
N LYS A 176 -12.29 -12.98 5.36
CA LYS A 176 -12.43 -13.13 3.90
C LYS A 176 -13.48 -12.13 3.41
N LEU A 177 -13.06 -11.18 2.61
CA LEU A 177 -13.87 -10.12 1.99
C LEU A 177 -13.69 -10.18 0.47
N PRO A 178 -14.17 -11.23 -0.19
CA PRO A 178 -13.90 -11.43 -1.60
C PRO A 178 -14.45 -10.27 -2.42
N VAL A 179 -13.57 -9.55 -3.08
CA VAL A 179 -13.94 -8.65 -4.15
C VAL A 179 -14.21 -9.53 -5.36
N LEU A 180 -15.41 -9.43 -5.92
CA LEU A 180 -15.84 -10.23 -7.06
C LEU A 180 -14.77 -10.30 -8.14
N ASP A 181 -14.52 -11.51 -8.53
CA ASP A 181 -13.32 -12.03 -9.17
C ASP A 181 -13.04 -11.36 -10.51
N LEU A 182 -12.13 -10.38 -10.51
CA LEU A 182 -11.43 -9.99 -11.73
C LEU A 182 -10.88 -11.24 -12.46
N ALA A 183 -10.50 -12.30 -11.73
CA ALA A 183 -10.01 -13.54 -12.30
C ALA A 183 -11.13 -14.35 -13.01
N ARG A 184 -12.35 -14.35 -12.50
CA ARG A 184 -13.50 -14.96 -13.19
C ARG A 184 -13.88 -14.19 -14.45
N TRP A 185 -13.70 -12.89 -14.41
CA TRP A 185 -13.87 -11.96 -15.51
C TRP A 185 -12.72 -12.07 -16.53
N THR A 186 -11.47 -12.26 -16.07
CA THR A 186 -10.27 -12.38 -16.90
C THR A 186 -10.13 -13.73 -17.57
N LYS A 187 -10.66 -14.83 -17.03
CA LYS A 187 -10.43 -16.19 -17.59
C LYS A 187 -10.79 -16.34 -19.07
N TRP A 188 -11.75 -15.58 -19.58
CA TRP A 188 -12.17 -15.72 -20.98
C TRP A 188 -12.16 -14.42 -21.80
N ARG A 189 -12.66 -13.32 -21.25
CA ARG A 189 -12.73 -12.02 -21.96
C ARG A 189 -11.41 -11.27 -21.92
N GLY A 190 -10.74 -11.24 -20.79
CA GLY A 190 -9.45 -10.57 -20.63
C GLY A 190 -8.35 -11.23 -21.44
N LEU A 191 -8.33 -12.56 -21.52
CA LEU A 191 -7.36 -13.29 -22.32
C LEU A 191 -7.49 -12.97 -23.82
N PHE A 192 -8.71 -12.90 -24.33
CA PHE A 192 -8.96 -12.49 -25.72
C PHE A 192 -8.61 -11.02 -25.97
N ALA A 193 -8.86 -10.11 -25.00
CA ALA A 193 -8.50 -8.71 -25.13
C ALA A 193 -6.96 -8.52 -25.11
N VAL A 194 -6.26 -9.22 -24.21
CA VAL A 194 -4.77 -9.21 -24.17
C VAL A 194 -4.18 -9.70 -25.49
N LEU A 195 -4.80 -10.69 -26.11
CA LEU A 195 -4.32 -11.31 -27.34
C LEU A 195 -4.51 -10.45 -28.59
N PHE A 196 -5.56 -9.62 -28.63
CA PHE A 196 -6.02 -9.01 -29.88
C PHE A 196 -6.17 -7.49 -29.84
N ASP A 197 -6.29 -6.84 -28.66
CA ASP A 197 -6.58 -5.41 -28.57
C ASP A 197 -6.15 -4.78 -27.26
N ARG A 198 -5.10 -3.94 -27.29
CA ARG A 198 -4.59 -3.22 -26.11
C ARG A 198 -5.59 -2.19 -25.55
N GLU A 199 -6.47 -1.64 -26.37
CA GLU A 199 -7.48 -0.67 -25.93
C GLU A 199 -8.57 -1.38 -25.13
N LYS A 200 -9.03 -2.52 -25.60
CA LYS A 200 -10.00 -3.37 -24.87
C LYS A 200 -9.47 -3.87 -23.54
N LEU A 201 -8.18 -4.21 -23.47
CA LEU A 201 -7.54 -4.56 -22.20
C LEU A 201 -7.59 -3.38 -21.23
N HIS A 202 -7.35 -2.18 -21.72
CA HIS A 202 -7.38 -0.99 -20.90
C HIS A 202 -8.79 -0.68 -20.38
N GLU A 203 -9.79 -0.71 -21.24
CA GLU A 203 -11.20 -0.54 -20.90
C GLU A 203 -11.63 -1.57 -19.85
N PHE A 204 -11.24 -2.81 -20.04
CA PHE A 204 -11.47 -3.89 -19.10
C PHE A 204 -10.85 -3.62 -17.72
N MET A 205 -9.59 -3.14 -17.65
CA MET A 205 -8.98 -2.78 -16.37
C MET A 205 -9.73 -1.62 -15.71
N ILE A 206 -10.11 -0.59 -16.45
CA ILE A 206 -10.90 0.54 -15.92
C ILE A 206 -12.22 0.03 -15.34
N GLU A 207 -12.93 -0.85 -16.05
CA GLU A 207 -14.19 -1.43 -15.54
C GLU A 207 -13.97 -2.18 -14.22
N GLY A 208 -12.86 -2.90 -14.06
CA GLY A 208 -12.48 -3.52 -12.79
C GLY A 208 -12.34 -2.52 -11.64
N TYR A 209 -11.75 -1.34 -11.91
CA TYR A 209 -11.54 -0.32 -10.89
C TYR A 209 -12.79 0.56 -10.62
N THR A 210 -13.69 0.66 -11.57
CA THR A 210 -14.89 1.47 -11.45
C THR A 210 -16.09 0.60 -11.02
N LYS A 211 -16.58 -0.22 -11.93
CA LYS A 211 -17.77 -1.04 -11.67
C LYS A 211 -17.53 -2.07 -10.57
N VAL A 212 -16.50 -2.94 -10.73
CA VAL A 212 -16.29 -4.02 -9.76
C VAL A 212 -15.93 -3.49 -8.38
N MET A 213 -14.96 -2.54 -8.28
CA MET A 213 -14.52 -2.05 -6.98
C MET A 213 -15.48 -1.08 -6.31
N ILE A 214 -16.17 -0.23 -7.09
CA ILE A 214 -16.95 0.88 -6.55
C ILE A 214 -18.44 0.56 -6.52
N ASP A 215 -19.02 0.08 -7.64
CA ASP A 215 -20.45 -0.12 -7.75
C ASP A 215 -20.91 -1.44 -7.15
N ASP A 216 -20.18 -2.54 -7.41
CA ASP A 216 -20.61 -3.90 -7.09
C ASP A 216 -20.16 -4.38 -5.70
N ASN A 217 -19.18 -3.70 -5.04
CA ASN A 217 -18.62 -4.11 -3.75
C ASN A 217 -18.63 -3.03 -2.64
N PRO A 218 -19.70 -2.23 -2.47
CA PRO A 218 -19.77 -1.21 -1.42
C PRO A 218 -19.65 -1.82 -0.01
N GLN A 219 -20.13 -3.06 0.20
CA GLN A 219 -20.04 -3.78 1.47
C GLN A 219 -18.59 -4.08 1.87
N VAL A 220 -17.70 -4.36 0.92
CA VAL A 220 -16.27 -4.57 1.20
C VAL A 220 -15.63 -3.24 1.61
N VAL A 221 -15.91 -2.17 0.88
CA VAL A 221 -15.44 -0.81 1.24
C VAL A 221 -15.90 -0.47 2.66
N ARG A 222 -17.21 -0.62 2.96
CA ARG A 222 -17.77 -0.38 4.30
C ARG A 222 -17.03 -1.15 5.37
N HIS A 223 -16.80 -2.45 5.18
CA HIS A 223 -16.13 -3.31 6.14
C HIS A 223 -14.72 -2.84 6.46
N ILE A 224 -13.94 -2.44 5.46
CA ILE A 224 -12.60 -1.88 5.64
C ILE A 224 -12.65 -0.60 6.50
N PHE A 225 -13.61 0.30 6.24
CA PHE A 225 -13.78 1.52 7.03
C PHE A 225 -14.20 1.21 8.48
N GLU A 226 -15.11 0.27 8.70
CA GLU A 226 -15.53 -0.19 10.02
C GLU A 226 -14.37 -0.80 10.82
N ARG A 227 -13.49 -1.60 10.16
CA ARG A 227 -12.28 -2.11 10.79
C ARG A 227 -11.30 -1.00 11.15
N ALA A 228 -11.05 -0.08 10.25
CA ALA A 228 -10.20 1.08 10.50
C ALA A 228 -10.77 2.00 11.62
N ALA A 229 -12.10 2.04 11.79
CA ALA A 229 -12.78 2.77 12.86
C ALA A 229 -12.75 2.05 14.21
N THR A 230 -12.37 0.76 14.26
CA THR A 230 -12.34 -0.06 15.48
C THR A 230 -10.90 -0.16 16.00
N ALA A 231 -10.62 0.46 17.15
CA ALA A 231 -9.26 0.52 17.71
C ALA A 231 -8.64 -0.87 17.91
N ASP A 232 -9.41 -1.84 18.41
CA ASP A 232 -8.96 -3.21 18.67
C ASP A 232 -8.69 -4.03 17.38
N SER A 233 -9.04 -3.48 16.21
CA SER A 233 -8.71 -4.06 14.90
C SER A 233 -7.42 -3.46 14.30
N LEU A 234 -6.70 -2.66 15.05
CA LEU A 234 -5.46 -2.04 14.59
C LEU A 234 -4.26 -2.57 15.37
N PRO A 235 -3.15 -2.82 14.69
CA PRO A 235 -2.87 -2.61 13.26
C PRO A 235 -3.67 -3.50 12.33
N LEU A 236 -4.16 -2.92 11.22
CA LEU A 236 -4.94 -3.58 10.17
C LEU A 236 -4.08 -3.88 8.95
N LEU A 237 -4.13 -5.10 8.44
CA LEU A 237 -3.56 -5.49 7.16
C LEU A 237 -4.66 -5.73 6.13
N VAL A 238 -4.54 -5.08 4.96
CA VAL A 238 -5.42 -5.29 3.80
C VAL A 238 -4.61 -5.91 2.68
N HIS A 239 -4.97 -7.11 2.25
CA HIS A 239 -4.23 -7.79 1.19
C HIS A 239 -5.12 -8.44 0.13
N CYS A 240 -4.50 -8.79 -0.99
CA CYS A 240 -5.05 -9.64 -2.04
C CYS A 240 -3.92 -10.55 -2.56
N THR A 241 -4.01 -11.09 -3.76
CA THR A 241 -2.96 -11.97 -4.31
C THR A 241 -1.62 -11.26 -4.50
N ALA A 242 -1.60 -10.10 -5.17
CA ALA A 242 -0.39 -9.33 -5.45
C ALA A 242 -0.25 -8.03 -4.62
N GLY A 243 -1.27 -7.66 -3.84
CA GLY A 243 -1.28 -6.43 -3.05
C GLY A 243 -1.34 -5.13 -3.88
N LYS A 244 -1.63 -5.21 -5.19
CA LYS A 244 -1.55 -4.04 -6.09
C LYS A 244 -2.92 -3.44 -6.44
N ASP A 245 -3.82 -4.19 -7.05
CA ASP A 245 -5.09 -3.66 -7.59
C ASP A 245 -6.16 -3.53 -6.50
N ARG A 246 -6.70 -4.64 -6.00
CA ARG A 246 -7.77 -4.67 -4.97
C ARG A 246 -7.35 -3.94 -3.69
N SER A 247 -6.22 -4.34 -3.11
CA SER A 247 -5.67 -3.69 -1.90
C SER A 247 -5.33 -2.22 -2.18
N GLY A 248 -4.74 -1.93 -3.35
CA GLY A 248 -4.40 -0.57 -3.75
C GLY A 248 -5.58 0.36 -3.85
N SER A 249 -6.69 -0.10 -4.43
CA SER A 249 -7.93 0.68 -4.54
C SER A 249 -8.53 0.99 -3.17
N LEU A 250 -8.64 -0.01 -2.28
CA LEU A 250 -9.20 0.19 -0.93
C LEU A 250 -8.33 1.10 -0.07
N ILE A 251 -7.01 0.95 -0.12
CA ILE A 251 -6.08 1.86 0.55
C ILE A 251 -6.19 3.28 -0.03
N ALA A 252 -6.33 3.43 -1.35
CA ALA A 252 -6.54 4.75 -1.97
C ALA A 252 -7.81 5.43 -1.48
N LEU A 253 -8.93 4.69 -1.31
CA LEU A 253 -10.17 5.21 -0.73
C LEU A 253 -9.99 5.64 0.72
N LEU A 254 -9.32 4.83 1.56
CA LEU A 254 -9.01 5.18 2.95
C LEU A 254 -8.14 6.44 3.01
N LEU A 255 -7.02 6.50 2.29
CA LEU A 255 -6.14 7.67 2.27
C LEU A 255 -6.86 8.93 1.80
N HIS A 256 -7.74 8.81 0.80
CA HIS A 256 -8.55 9.94 0.33
C HIS A 256 -9.50 10.46 1.42
N SER A 257 -10.15 9.57 2.17
CA SER A 257 -11.05 9.93 3.28
C SER A 257 -10.32 10.61 4.44
N LEU A 258 -9.03 10.32 4.60
CA LEU A 258 -8.13 10.95 5.58
C LEU A 258 -7.61 12.32 5.11
N GLY A 259 -7.91 12.72 3.87
CA GLY A 259 -7.44 13.99 3.31
C GLY A 259 -6.03 13.96 2.74
N VAL A 260 -5.45 12.80 2.50
CA VAL A 260 -4.15 12.68 1.81
C VAL A 260 -4.27 13.22 0.38
N PRO A 261 -3.32 14.04 -0.11
CA PRO A 261 -3.33 14.57 -1.47
C PRO A 261 -3.33 13.46 -2.53
N LYS A 262 -4.03 13.71 -3.64
CA LYS A 262 -4.17 12.72 -4.74
C LYS A 262 -2.82 12.23 -5.27
N GLU A 263 -1.85 13.13 -5.45
CA GLU A 263 -0.51 12.73 -5.95
C GLU A 263 0.22 11.80 -4.96
N THR A 264 0.07 12.02 -3.66
CA THR A 264 0.60 11.11 -2.63
C THR A 264 -0.07 9.73 -2.66
N ILE A 265 -1.39 9.69 -2.86
CA ILE A 265 -2.15 8.43 -3.03
C ILE A 265 -1.65 7.69 -4.27
N LEU A 266 -1.43 8.40 -5.38
CA LEU A 266 -0.91 7.83 -6.62
C LEU A 266 0.53 7.34 -6.46
N ALA A 267 1.34 8.04 -5.67
CA ALA A 267 2.69 7.62 -5.33
C ALA A 267 2.67 6.29 -4.55
N ASP A 268 1.88 6.18 -3.46
CA ASP A 268 1.73 4.90 -2.76
C ASP A 268 1.29 3.79 -3.71
N TYR A 269 0.25 4.02 -4.49
CA TYR A 269 -0.30 3.00 -5.39
C TYR A 269 0.76 2.50 -6.39
N THR A 270 1.49 3.42 -7.03
CA THR A 270 2.45 3.09 -8.07
C THR A 270 3.77 2.50 -7.56
N LEU A 271 4.09 2.60 -6.24
CA LEU A 271 5.21 1.88 -5.63
C LEU A 271 5.15 0.36 -5.90
N SER A 272 3.96 -0.18 -6.14
CA SER A 272 3.79 -1.60 -6.50
C SER A 272 4.60 -2.00 -7.74
N ASN A 273 4.98 -1.06 -8.61
CA ASN A 273 5.79 -1.34 -9.80
C ASN A 273 7.24 -1.79 -9.48
N HIS A 274 7.75 -1.52 -8.28
CA HIS A 274 9.03 -2.09 -7.83
C HIS A 274 8.99 -3.63 -7.77
N TYR A 275 7.81 -4.22 -7.61
CA TYR A 275 7.62 -5.67 -7.49
C TYR A 275 7.25 -6.35 -8.83
N PHE A 276 7.46 -5.67 -9.96
CA PHE A 276 7.09 -6.20 -11.27
C PHE A 276 7.71 -7.57 -11.58
N ALA A 277 8.99 -7.77 -11.23
CA ALA A 277 9.67 -9.05 -11.44
C ALA A 277 9.01 -10.17 -10.64
N GLN A 278 8.69 -9.91 -9.38
CA GLN A 278 8.00 -10.85 -8.50
C GLN A 278 6.57 -11.13 -9.00
N PHE A 279 5.86 -10.13 -9.52
CA PHE A 279 4.54 -10.35 -10.13
C PHE A 279 4.62 -11.26 -11.36
N LYS A 280 5.66 -11.14 -12.18
CA LYS A 280 5.88 -12.07 -13.29
C LYS A 280 6.00 -13.50 -12.79
N THR A 281 6.85 -13.72 -11.78
CA THR A 281 7.02 -15.04 -11.17
C THR A 281 5.72 -15.57 -10.57
N LEU A 282 4.95 -14.71 -9.91
CA LEU A 282 3.67 -15.09 -9.29
C LEU A 282 2.65 -15.63 -10.29
N ILE A 283 2.57 -15.06 -11.50
CA ILE A 283 1.60 -15.48 -12.52
C ILE A 283 2.11 -16.62 -13.42
N GLU A 284 3.39 -16.93 -13.42
CA GLU A 284 3.99 -17.95 -14.30
C GLU A 284 3.28 -19.32 -14.27
N PRO A 285 2.92 -19.88 -13.10
CA PRO A 285 2.19 -21.14 -13.02
C PRO A 285 0.83 -21.09 -13.73
N ASP A 286 0.10 -19.98 -13.57
CA ASP A 286 -1.25 -19.81 -14.12
C ASP A 286 -1.25 -19.67 -15.65
N ILE A 287 -0.16 -19.12 -16.21
CA ILE A 287 -0.02 -18.91 -17.65
C ILE A 287 0.79 -20.00 -18.36
N ALA A 288 1.30 -20.99 -17.62
CA ALA A 288 2.16 -22.04 -18.19
C ALA A 288 1.50 -22.76 -19.41
N GLY A 289 0.17 -22.98 -19.36
CA GLY A 289 -0.59 -23.54 -20.47
C GLY A 289 -0.63 -22.66 -21.72
N LEU A 290 -0.53 -21.34 -21.56
CA LEU A 290 -0.61 -20.36 -22.64
C LEU A 290 0.69 -20.27 -23.46
N ARG A 291 1.80 -20.74 -22.92
CA ARG A 291 3.07 -20.85 -23.68
C ARG A 291 2.94 -21.69 -24.93
N ARG A 292 2.03 -22.70 -24.93
CA ARG A 292 1.75 -23.56 -26.09
C ARG A 292 1.14 -22.78 -27.27
N VAL A 293 0.49 -21.66 -26.99
CA VAL A 293 -0.09 -20.75 -27.99
C VAL A 293 0.75 -19.48 -28.18
N GLY A 294 1.98 -19.47 -27.64
CA GLY A 294 2.96 -18.39 -27.83
C GLY A 294 2.73 -17.16 -26.96
N ILE A 295 2.05 -17.31 -25.80
CA ILE A 295 1.84 -16.22 -24.83
C ILE A 295 2.78 -16.42 -23.64
N TYR A 296 3.55 -15.41 -23.33
CA TYR A 296 4.53 -15.36 -22.24
C TYR A 296 4.16 -14.26 -21.24
N ALA A 297 4.75 -14.30 -20.04
CA ALA A 297 4.53 -13.28 -19.00
C ALA A 297 4.85 -11.86 -19.49
N ASP A 298 5.80 -11.71 -20.41
CA ASP A 298 6.13 -10.41 -21.02
C ASP A 298 5.00 -9.84 -21.90
N ASP A 299 4.17 -10.68 -22.48
CA ASP A 299 2.99 -10.23 -23.24
C ASP A 299 1.91 -9.66 -22.30
N LEU A 300 1.93 -10.06 -21.02
CA LEU A 300 0.98 -9.65 -19.98
C LEU A 300 1.47 -8.45 -19.17
N HIS A 301 2.61 -7.84 -19.52
CA HIS A 301 3.19 -6.73 -18.76
C HIS A 301 2.18 -5.58 -18.47
N ALA A 302 1.26 -5.31 -19.39
CA ALA A 302 0.24 -4.28 -19.22
C ALA A 302 -0.74 -4.57 -18.08
N LEU A 303 -0.93 -5.87 -17.72
CA LEU A 303 -1.71 -6.30 -16.55
C LEU A 303 -0.88 -6.27 -15.27
N LEU A 304 0.44 -6.40 -15.37
CA LEU A 304 1.33 -6.47 -14.22
C LEU A 304 1.76 -5.09 -13.72
N ILE A 305 1.79 -4.10 -14.61
CA ILE A 305 2.12 -2.69 -14.27
C ILE A 305 0.89 -1.97 -13.76
N VAL A 306 1.00 -1.33 -12.60
CA VAL A 306 -0.02 -0.40 -12.14
C VAL A 306 0.23 0.99 -12.72
N ARG A 307 -0.84 1.65 -13.15
CA ARG A 307 -0.78 2.98 -13.78
C ARG A 307 -1.69 3.95 -13.06
N ARG A 308 -1.20 5.16 -12.80
CA ARG A 308 -1.95 6.23 -12.11
C ARG A 308 -3.38 6.42 -12.65
N ARG A 309 -3.56 6.28 -13.96
CA ARG A 309 -4.84 6.45 -14.65
C ARG A 309 -5.96 5.53 -14.13
N LEU A 310 -5.63 4.36 -13.53
CA LEU A 310 -6.63 3.43 -13.00
C LEU A 310 -7.28 3.99 -11.72
N ILE A 311 -6.47 4.50 -10.80
CA ILE A 311 -6.96 5.19 -9.59
C ILE A 311 -7.63 6.52 -9.95
N GLU A 312 -7.11 7.24 -10.95
CA GLU A 312 -7.73 8.47 -11.46
C GLU A 312 -9.12 8.20 -12.05
N ALA A 313 -9.26 7.13 -12.84
CA ALA A 313 -10.55 6.71 -13.39
C ALA A 313 -11.53 6.28 -12.29
N MET A 314 -11.04 5.58 -11.25
CA MET A 314 -11.85 5.20 -10.09
C MET A 314 -12.45 6.44 -9.39
N PHE A 315 -11.65 7.45 -9.07
CA PHE A 315 -12.13 8.68 -8.44
C PHE A 315 -13.03 9.48 -9.36
N ALA A 316 -12.71 9.59 -10.65
CA ALA A 316 -13.55 10.27 -11.63
C ALA A 316 -14.93 9.59 -11.78
N HIS A 317 -14.95 8.25 -11.74
CA HIS A 317 -16.20 7.48 -11.75
C HIS A 317 -17.04 7.77 -10.50
N ILE A 318 -16.43 7.81 -9.30
CA ILE A 318 -17.13 8.16 -8.06
C ILE A 318 -17.76 9.56 -8.18
N ASP A 319 -17.01 10.54 -8.65
CA ASP A 319 -17.51 11.91 -8.80
C ASP A 319 -18.65 11.99 -9.82
N ALA A 320 -18.53 11.29 -10.96
CA ALA A 320 -19.53 11.26 -12.01
C ALA A 320 -20.84 10.56 -11.59
N GLN A 321 -20.75 9.40 -10.92
CA GLN A 321 -21.92 8.59 -10.56
C GLN A 321 -22.61 9.06 -9.26
N PHE A 322 -21.84 9.51 -8.28
CA PHE A 322 -22.36 9.85 -6.96
C PHE A 322 -22.28 11.34 -6.63
N GLY A 323 -21.67 12.15 -7.51
CA GLY A 323 -21.51 13.60 -7.38
C GLY A 323 -20.37 14.03 -6.45
N SER A 324 -19.94 13.20 -5.50
CA SER A 324 -18.76 13.42 -4.68
C SER A 324 -18.35 12.15 -3.93
N PHE A 325 -17.10 12.08 -3.53
CA PHE A 325 -16.58 10.98 -2.69
C PHE A 325 -17.31 10.88 -1.33
N ALA A 326 -17.60 12.02 -0.69
CA ALA A 326 -18.33 12.04 0.58
C ALA A 326 -19.75 11.46 0.42
N LYS A 327 -20.44 11.81 -0.68
CA LYS A 327 -21.76 11.28 -0.96
C LYS A 327 -21.71 9.78 -1.28
N TYR A 328 -20.72 9.32 -2.04
CA TYR A 328 -20.47 7.90 -2.29
C TYR A 328 -20.35 7.13 -0.98
N LEU A 329 -19.45 7.54 -0.07
CA LEU A 329 -19.27 6.89 1.21
C LEU A 329 -20.57 6.84 2.02
N LYS A 330 -21.29 7.96 2.10
CA LYS A 330 -22.49 8.07 2.94
C LYS A 330 -23.68 7.29 2.38
N THR A 331 -23.98 7.44 1.08
CA THR A 331 -25.23 6.95 0.51
C THR A 331 -25.12 5.59 -0.16
N HIS A 332 -23.96 5.24 -0.70
CA HIS A 332 -23.76 3.97 -1.41
C HIS A 332 -23.04 2.95 -0.53
N VAL A 333 -21.98 3.38 0.15
CA VAL A 333 -21.19 2.51 1.04
C VAL A 333 -21.83 2.37 2.43
N GLY A 334 -22.53 3.41 2.92
CA GLY A 334 -23.11 3.43 4.26
C GLY A 334 -22.08 3.77 5.37
N VAL A 335 -21.01 4.47 5.03
CA VAL A 335 -20.04 5.04 5.96
C VAL A 335 -20.47 6.46 6.32
N ASP A 336 -20.91 6.64 7.55
CA ASP A 336 -21.34 7.93 8.09
C ASP A 336 -20.19 8.75 8.70
N ASP A 337 -20.52 9.96 9.12
CA ASP A 337 -19.55 10.88 9.72
C ASP A 337 -18.94 10.33 11.00
N THR A 338 -19.68 9.53 11.78
CA THR A 338 -19.20 8.90 13.03
C THR A 338 -18.10 7.87 12.74
N ILE A 339 -18.29 7.04 11.73
CA ILE A 339 -17.27 6.08 11.28
C ILE A 339 -16.03 6.82 10.79
N LEU A 340 -16.21 7.87 9.97
CA LEU A 340 -15.10 8.68 9.45
C LEU A 340 -14.30 9.38 10.54
N GLU A 341 -14.96 9.91 11.57
CA GLU A 341 -14.30 10.54 12.72
C GLU A 341 -13.44 9.52 13.50
N ARG A 342 -13.95 8.30 13.70
CA ARG A 342 -13.19 7.23 14.35
C ARG A 342 -12.00 6.81 13.50
N VAL A 343 -12.17 6.67 12.17
CA VAL A 343 -11.08 6.36 11.24
C VAL A 343 -9.98 7.42 11.35
N ARG A 344 -10.35 8.72 11.33
CA ARG A 344 -9.39 9.83 11.49
C ARG A 344 -8.69 9.79 12.84
N LYS A 345 -9.42 9.59 13.95
CA LYS A 345 -8.84 9.47 15.28
C LYS A 345 -7.82 8.33 15.39
N ASN A 346 -8.14 7.20 14.78
CA ASN A 346 -7.33 6.00 14.86
C ASN A 346 -6.10 6.06 13.96
N LEU A 347 -6.21 6.66 12.78
CA LEU A 347 -5.19 6.61 11.72
C LEU A 347 -4.45 7.94 11.50
N LEU A 348 -4.84 9.05 12.13
CA LEU A 348 -4.15 10.33 12.00
C LEU A 348 -3.57 10.80 13.34
N GLU A 349 -2.45 11.48 13.25
CA GLU A 349 -1.82 12.23 14.34
C GLU A 349 -1.36 13.60 13.86
N ASP A 350 -1.08 14.50 14.78
CA ASP A 350 -0.54 15.81 14.45
C ASP A 350 0.87 15.67 13.90
N TYR A 351 1.18 16.39 12.83
CA TYR A 351 2.45 16.26 12.10
C TYR A 351 3.64 16.85 12.87
N ASP A 352 3.38 17.78 13.80
CA ASP A 352 4.34 18.53 14.59
C ASP A 352 4.15 18.29 16.11
N ALA A 353 3.63 17.14 16.52
CA ALA A 353 3.35 16.82 17.93
C ALA A 353 4.58 16.42 18.73
#